data_4b2ee0bc6e235194512613ddc51c3551
#
_entry.id   4b2ee0bc6e235194512613ddc51c3551
#
_cell.length_a   1.000
_cell.length_b   1.000
_cell.length_c   1.000
_cell.angle_alpha   90.00
_cell.angle_beta   90.00
_cell.angle_gamma   90.00
#
_symmetry.space_group_name_H-M   'P 1'
#
loop_
_entity.id
_entity.type
_entity.pdbx_description
1 polymer ?
#
loop_
_entity_poly.entity_id
_entity_poly.type
_entity_poly.pdbx_seq_one_letter_code
_entity_poly.pdbx_strand_id
1 'polypeptide(L)'
;MAIRYSRHFKIKPQALEELGVFNAFIDEDSKFHVDPLLLRGSNIPEFKDAYEDFLNYFRCFVPLVKHVEKPTMADPFFSKMVDRFTFPELQYTGLGFSKGHSHGTGISGKLSRQLAKSAYDIIKAGYEDPEIFALMPLIEDNIGQDRISDMTIAILRKHFLAYTQRISGELGIKTDRCRFRYDEYFDVPYLGRDTIHFIPSDFLNDLFVATSFEDISDACDYNDRLKAKLAEIIGAAWQDYSQYSKSDWKDIILKDQECYKAAIDYYKSIKGVSYNFDADKHDKCLDLKFMKLAYENPIKFLANKFKSPQERVFKWTKSICEEFRHLVEENRMSELVHRLTRKPDETDWQLILYMIAEAYIEGAGINIKVTREANPGTGEEDFLFSQGKDAQTVIEIKRSGNKDLLHGYRMQLPSYIRADKADHGIFIVIIDDPSHEASVKQQLEDLKKDMEEKGEATYPIIYVKGYHQPSASDPNYTL
;
A
#
# COMPACT_ATOMS: atom_id res chain seq x y z
N MET A 1 2.48 2.33 12.97
CA MET A 1 2.41 2.59 11.52
C MET A 1 3.49 1.78 10.85
N ALA A 2 3.16 1.15 9.75
CA ALA A 2 4.13 0.42 8.95
C ALA A 2 5.27 1.34 8.48
N ILE A 3 6.46 0.78 8.38
CA ILE A 3 7.69 1.53 8.09
C ILE A 3 8.03 1.39 6.62
N ARG A 4 8.02 2.49 5.86
CA ARG A 4 8.44 2.52 4.46
C ARG A 4 9.96 2.41 4.30
N TYR A 5 10.43 1.95 3.15
CA TYR A 5 11.87 1.89 2.82
C TYR A 5 12.56 3.24 2.98
N SER A 6 11.94 4.34 2.53
CA SER A 6 12.48 5.69 2.68
C SER A 6 12.80 6.01 4.14
N ARG A 7 11.88 5.69 5.06
CA ARG A 7 12.05 5.91 6.51
C ARG A 7 13.11 4.97 7.10
N HIS A 8 13.07 3.69 6.72
CA HIS A 8 14.03 2.70 7.23
C HIS A 8 15.48 3.06 6.86
N PHE A 9 15.71 3.44 5.61
CA PHE A 9 17.03 3.80 5.10
C PHE A 9 17.38 5.28 5.31
N LYS A 10 16.48 6.09 5.86
CA LYS A 10 16.65 7.54 6.08
C LYS A 10 16.98 8.30 4.79
N ILE A 11 16.30 7.98 3.73
CA ILE A 11 16.41 8.61 2.41
C ILE A 11 15.11 9.33 2.06
N LYS A 12 15.19 10.32 1.18
CA LYS A 12 14.00 11.04 0.73
C LYS A 12 13.12 10.13 -0.13
N PRO A 13 11.79 10.09 0.07
CA PRO A 13 10.88 9.30 -0.77
C PRO A 13 11.02 9.60 -2.26
N GLN A 14 11.23 10.87 -2.63
CA GLN A 14 11.44 11.30 -4.01
C GLN A 14 12.66 10.64 -4.67
N ALA A 15 13.72 10.36 -3.90
CA ALA A 15 14.90 9.71 -4.45
C ALA A 15 14.60 8.26 -4.90
N LEU A 16 13.67 7.57 -4.24
CA LEU A 16 13.16 6.27 -4.71
C LEU A 16 12.28 6.42 -5.96
N GLU A 17 11.37 7.41 -5.94
CA GLU A 17 10.47 7.70 -7.06
C GLU A 17 11.26 8.06 -8.34
N GLU A 18 12.27 8.93 -8.24
CA GLU A 18 13.14 9.33 -9.35
C GLU A 18 13.91 8.15 -9.96
N LEU A 19 14.22 7.13 -9.15
CA LEU A 19 14.86 5.90 -9.59
C LEU A 19 13.87 4.80 -10.01
N GLY A 20 12.56 5.11 -10.00
CA GLY A 20 11.51 4.18 -10.37
C GLY A 20 11.31 3.03 -9.37
N VAL A 21 11.70 3.23 -8.11
CA VAL A 21 11.59 2.22 -7.05
C VAL A 21 10.30 2.39 -6.27
N PHE A 22 9.54 1.33 -6.13
CA PHE A 22 8.39 1.35 -5.23
C PHE A 22 8.83 1.47 -3.77
N ASN A 23 8.37 2.52 -3.10
CA ASN A 23 8.65 2.75 -1.69
C ASN A 23 7.76 1.84 -0.81
N ALA A 24 8.08 0.55 -0.77
CA ALA A 24 7.31 -0.46 -0.06
C ALA A 24 7.43 -0.33 1.47
N PHE A 25 6.55 -1.01 2.19
CA PHE A 25 6.69 -1.22 3.63
C PHE A 25 7.69 -2.34 3.92
N ILE A 26 8.41 -2.23 5.05
CA ILE A 26 9.39 -3.23 5.46
C ILE A 26 8.82 -4.24 6.46
N ASP A 27 7.77 -3.88 7.15
CA ASP A 27 7.15 -4.62 8.26
C ASP A 27 5.72 -5.11 7.96
N GLU A 28 5.16 -4.73 6.81
CA GLU A 28 3.89 -5.26 6.30
C GLU A 28 3.89 -5.29 4.76
N ASP A 29 2.89 -5.91 4.17
CA ASP A 29 2.74 -5.95 2.72
C ASP A 29 1.89 -4.78 2.22
N SER A 30 2.36 -4.15 1.15
CA SER A 30 1.56 -3.28 0.30
C SER A 30 0.67 -4.15 -0.60
N LYS A 31 -0.57 -3.77 -0.80
CA LYS A 31 -1.53 -4.54 -1.61
C LYS A 31 -1.24 -4.43 -3.12
N PHE A 32 -0.02 -4.76 -3.50
CA PHE A 32 0.46 -4.79 -4.88
C PHE A 32 1.07 -6.14 -5.22
N HIS A 33 1.22 -6.39 -6.51
CA HIS A 33 1.85 -7.59 -7.05
C HIS A 33 2.69 -7.26 -8.29
N VAL A 34 3.72 -8.05 -8.53
CA VAL A 34 4.46 -8.00 -9.81
C VAL A 34 3.66 -8.72 -10.87
N ASP A 35 3.28 -7.99 -11.91
CA ASP A 35 2.59 -8.55 -13.08
C ASP A 35 3.62 -8.98 -14.13
N PRO A 36 3.71 -10.26 -14.49
CA PRO A 36 4.62 -10.73 -15.52
C PRO A 36 4.46 -10.03 -16.88
N LEU A 37 3.25 -9.55 -17.21
CA LEU A 37 2.99 -8.81 -18.44
C LEU A 37 3.81 -7.52 -18.54
N LEU A 38 4.07 -6.86 -17.40
CA LEU A 38 4.80 -5.61 -17.32
C LEU A 38 6.32 -5.79 -17.54
N LEU A 39 6.81 -7.03 -17.50
CA LEU A 39 8.21 -7.33 -17.82
C LEU A 39 8.47 -7.27 -19.34
N ARG A 40 7.42 -7.38 -20.17
CA ARG A 40 7.55 -7.34 -21.63
C ARG A 40 8.08 -5.99 -22.09
N GLY A 41 9.25 -6.00 -22.74
CA GLY A 41 9.84 -4.79 -23.29
C GLY A 41 10.29 -3.77 -22.23
N SER A 42 10.62 -4.22 -21.03
CA SER A 42 11.16 -3.36 -19.99
C SER A 42 12.41 -2.63 -20.45
N ASN A 43 12.47 -1.33 -20.19
CA ASN A 43 13.63 -0.49 -20.45
C ASN A 43 14.65 -0.47 -19.30
N ILE A 44 14.33 -1.13 -18.18
CA ILE A 44 15.22 -1.23 -17.03
C ILE A 44 16.36 -2.20 -17.38
N PRO A 45 17.62 -1.78 -17.32
CA PRO A 45 18.74 -2.58 -17.83
C PRO A 45 18.81 -4.00 -17.31
N GLU A 46 18.54 -4.17 -16.01
CA GLU A 46 18.58 -5.46 -15.34
C GLU A 46 17.44 -6.40 -15.77
N PHE A 47 16.35 -5.88 -16.31
CA PHE A 47 15.16 -6.63 -16.69
C PHE A 47 14.92 -6.77 -18.20
N LYS A 48 15.91 -6.38 -19.01
CA LYS A 48 15.77 -6.41 -20.46
C LYS A 48 15.39 -7.78 -21.02
N ASP A 49 15.96 -8.84 -20.45
CA ASP A 49 15.71 -10.23 -20.86
C ASP A 49 14.82 -11.00 -19.86
N ALA A 50 14.30 -10.31 -18.82
CA ALA A 50 13.62 -10.95 -17.70
C ALA A 50 12.35 -11.72 -18.13
N TYR A 51 11.57 -11.17 -19.06
CA TYR A 51 10.36 -11.86 -19.54
C TYR A 51 10.70 -13.17 -20.27
N GLU A 52 11.75 -13.17 -21.09
CA GLU A 52 12.22 -14.38 -21.78
C GLU A 52 12.79 -15.39 -20.77
N ASP A 53 13.51 -14.94 -19.75
CA ASP A 53 14.00 -15.82 -18.67
C ASP A 53 12.85 -16.43 -17.87
N PHE A 54 11.77 -15.66 -17.62
CA PHE A 54 10.55 -16.17 -17.02
C PHE A 54 9.92 -17.27 -17.87
N LEU A 55 9.77 -17.06 -19.18
CA LEU A 55 9.23 -18.08 -20.09
C LEU A 55 10.14 -19.30 -20.20
N ASN A 56 11.46 -19.08 -20.28
CA ASN A 56 12.45 -20.15 -20.33
C ASN A 56 12.42 -21.05 -19.09
N TYR A 57 12.10 -20.49 -17.94
CA TYR A 57 11.91 -21.30 -16.73
C TYR A 57 10.83 -22.38 -16.94
N PHE A 58 9.72 -22.04 -17.58
CA PHE A 58 8.63 -22.97 -17.84
C PHE A 58 8.90 -23.89 -19.04
N ARG A 59 9.60 -23.42 -20.08
CA ARG A 59 10.02 -24.29 -21.21
C ARG A 59 10.82 -25.51 -20.74
N CYS A 60 11.53 -25.39 -19.61
CA CYS A 60 12.26 -26.52 -19.03
C CYS A 60 11.37 -27.67 -18.55
N PHE A 61 10.06 -27.49 -18.40
CA PHE A 61 9.14 -28.57 -18.02
C PHE A 61 8.83 -29.51 -19.18
N VAL A 62 8.83 -29.04 -20.44
CA VAL A 62 8.52 -29.84 -21.62
C VAL A 62 9.38 -31.11 -21.72
N PRO A 63 10.73 -31.05 -21.66
CA PRO A 63 11.54 -32.26 -21.67
C PRO A 63 11.35 -33.14 -20.44
N LEU A 64 11.03 -32.58 -19.26
CA LEU A 64 10.76 -33.39 -18.07
C LEU A 64 9.51 -34.23 -18.25
N VAL A 65 8.41 -33.63 -18.74
CA VAL A 65 7.13 -34.33 -18.97
C VAL A 65 7.26 -35.50 -19.95
N LYS A 66 8.14 -35.38 -20.95
CA LYS A 66 8.39 -36.47 -21.92
C LYS A 66 8.94 -37.73 -21.25
N HIS A 67 9.59 -37.61 -20.10
CA HIS A 67 10.19 -38.70 -19.33
C HIS A 67 9.38 -39.15 -18.11
N VAL A 68 8.30 -38.44 -17.77
CA VAL A 68 7.39 -38.83 -16.68
C VAL A 68 6.55 -40.02 -17.10
N GLU A 69 6.69 -41.16 -16.45
CA GLU A 69 5.85 -42.35 -16.65
C GLU A 69 4.53 -42.23 -15.88
N LYS A 70 4.62 -41.80 -14.60
CA LYS A 70 3.46 -41.55 -13.74
C LYS A 70 3.64 -40.26 -12.95
N PRO A 71 2.64 -39.35 -12.96
CA PRO A 71 2.75 -38.07 -12.27
C PRO A 71 2.58 -38.24 -10.73
N THR A 72 3.53 -38.92 -10.11
CA THR A 72 3.61 -39.19 -8.66
C THR A 72 4.99 -38.86 -8.13
N MET A 73 5.13 -38.66 -6.83
CA MET A 73 6.41 -38.37 -6.19
C MET A 73 7.44 -39.51 -6.27
N ALA A 74 7.01 -40.72 -6.65
CA ALA A 74 7.91 -41.86 -6.90
C ALA A 74 8.63 -41.74 -8.25
N ASP A 75 8.11 -40.94 -9.19
CA ASP A 75 8.75 -40.69 -10.46
C ASP A 75 9.77 -39.56 -10.32
N PRO A 76 11.05 -39.77 -10.65
CA PRO A 76 12.11 -38.79 -10.42
C PRO A 76 11.95 -37.52 -11.26
N PHE A 77 11.38 -37.62 -12.46
CA PHE A 77 11.14 -36.45 -13.32
C PHE A 77 9.97 -35.64 -12.81
N PHE A 78 8.91 -36.28 -12.35
CA PHE A 78 7.79 -35.60 -11.72
C PHE A 78 8.20 -34.95 -10.39
N SER A 79 8.97 -35.65 -9.55
CA SER A 79 9.52 -35.06 -8.32
C SER A 79 10.34 -33.82 -8.61
N LYS A 80 11.17 -33.84 -9.67
CA LYS A 80 11.94 -32.67 -10.10
C LYS A 80 11.05 -31.51 -10.58
N MET A 81 9.90 -31.80 -11.21
CA MET A 81 8.91 -30.76 -11.53
C MET A 81 8.32 -30.14 -10.26
N VAL A 82 8.00 -30.95 -9.25
CA VAL A 82 7.48 -30.46 -7.96
C VAL A 82 8.52 -29.58 -7.28
N ASP A 83 9.78 -29.97 -7.26
CA ASP A 83 10.87 -29.18 -6.69
C ASP A 83 11.00 -27.82 -7.39
N ARG A 84 10.83 -27.77 -8.71
CA ARG A 84 10.84 -26.52 -9.48
C ARG A 84 9.63 -25.64 -9.21
N PHE A 85 8.48 -26.19 -8.85
CA PHE A 85 7.31 -25.43 -8.41
C PHE A 85 7.33 -25.10 -6.92
N THR A 86 8.43 -25.41 -6.22
CA THR A 86 8.59 -25.05 -4.83
C THR A 86 9.32 -23.71 -4.73
N PHE A 87 8.58 -22.68 -4.38
CA PHE A 87 9.09 -21.33 -4.23
C PHE A 87 8.98 -20.92 -2.77
N PRO A 88 10.13 -20.79 -2.06
CA PRO A 88 10.11 -20.22 -0.73
C PRO A 88 9.64 -18.76 -0.81
N GLU A 89 8.94 -18.32 0.19
CA GLU A 89 8.57 -16.92 0.31
C GLU A 89 9.82 -16.05 0.40
N LEU A 90 9.82 -14.99 -0.41
CA LEU A 90 10.87 -13.97 -0.35
C LEU A 90 10.45 -12.89 0.64
N GLN A 91 11.23 -12.78 1.70
CA GLN A 91 11.02 -11.76 2.73
C GLN A 91 11.33 -10.36 2.18
N TYR A 92 10.70 -9.36 2.76
CA TYR A 92 11.00 -7.95 2.51
C TYR A 92 10.93 -7.50 1.04
N THR A 93 9.96 -8.02 0.30
CA THR A 93 9.51 -7.44 -0.98
C THR A 93 8.50 -6.32 -0.74
N GLY A 94 7.81 -6.36 0.40
CA GLY A 94 6.73 -5.45 0.78
C GLY A 94 5.49 -5.58 -0.09
N LEU A 95 5.29 -6.74 -0.73
CA LEU A 95 4.17 -7.03 -1.63
C LEU A 95 3.33 -8.20 -1.10
N GLY A 96 2.01 -8.13 -1.25
CA GLY A 96 1.07 -9.18 -0.85
C GLY A 96 -0.08 -8.68 0.01
N PHE A 97 -0.62 -9.57 0.86
CA PHE A 97 -1.79 -9.29 1.71
C PHE A 97 -1.50 -9.38 3.21
N SER A 98 -0.28 -9.67 3.64
CA SER A 98 0.05 -9.87 5.04
C SER A 98 -0.05 -8.57 5.84
N LYS A 99 -0.70 -8.62 7.01
CA LYS A 99 -0.74 -7.50 7.96
C LYS A 99 0.07 -7.86 9.20
N GLY A 100 1.10 -7.06 9.48
CA GLY A 100 1.84 -7.15 10.73
C GLY A 100 2.89 -8.28 10.83
N HIS A 101 3.05 -9.10 9.80
CA HIS A 101 4.13 -10.08 9.67
C HIS A 101 4.44 -10.31 8.20
N SER A 102 5.69 -10.24 7.82
CA SER A 102 6.17 -10.54 6.45
C SER A 102 6.31 -12.05 6.18
N HIS A 103 5.56 -12.89 6.87
CA HIS A 103 5.67 -14.34 6.77
C HIS A 103 4.42 -14.96 6.16
N GLY A 104 4.37 -15.06 4.84
CA GLY A 104 3.42 -15.89 4.11
C GLY A 104 3.89 -17.36 4.02
N THR A 105 3.21 -18.17 3.26
CA THR A 105 3.48 -19.61 3.17
C THR A 105 4.21 -20.05 1.90
N GLY A 106 4.54 -19.14 0.99
CA GLY A 106 5.14 -19.47 -0.29
C GLY A 106 4.39 -20.57 -1.08
N ILE A 107 4.98 -21.05 -2.16
CA ILE A 107 4.45 -22.21 -2.89
C ILE A 107 5.24 -23.44 -2.49
N SER A 108 4.62 -24.36 -1.72
CA SER A 108 5.27 -25.58 -1.23
C SER A 108 4.29 -26.73 -1.03
N GLY A 109 4.80 -27.93 -0.82
CA GLY A 109 4.03 -29.11 -0.40
C GLY A 109 2.90 -29.49 -1.35
N LYS A 110 1.64 -29.36 -0.92
CA LYS A 110 0.47 -29.73 -1.71
C LYS A 110 0.34 -28.89 -2.97
N LEU A 111 0.60 -27.59 -2.85
CA LEU A 111 0.43 -26.64 -3.95
C LEU A 111 1.48 -26.84 -5.04
N SER A 112 2.75 -27.08 -4.69
CA SER A 112 3.80 -27.40 -5.66
C SER A 112 3.45 -28.67 -6.45
N ARG A 113 2.90 -29.69 -5.79
CA ARG A 113 2.43 -30.92 -6.45
C ARG A 113 1.24 -30.66 -7.38
N GLN A 114 0.30 -29.83 -6.96
CA GLN A 114 -0.83 -29.43 -7.79
C GLN A 114 -0.35 -28.74 -9.07
N LEU A 115 0.53 -27.74 -8.96
CA LEU A 115 1.09 -27.03 -10.11
C LEU A 115 1.89 -27.94 -11.03
N ALA A 116 2.72 -28.83 -10.47
CA ALA A 116 3.47 -29.82 -11.26
C ALA A 116 2.53 -30.78 -12.01
N LYS A 117 1.41 -31.19 -11.37
CA LYS A 117 0.41 -32.04 -12.02
C LYS A 117 -0.30 -31.30 -13.15
N SER A 118 -0.67 -30.03 -12.95
CA SER A 118 -1.29 -29.21 -13.98
C SER A 118 -0.34 -28.95 -15.15
N ALA A 119 0.90 -28.64 -14.88
CA ALA A 119 1.94 -28.52 -15.92
C ALA A 119 2.10 -29.82 -16.72
N TYR A 120 2.11 -30.96 -16.03
CA TYR A 120 2.16 -32.28 -16.68
C TYR A 120 0.95 -32.49 -17.59
N ASP A 121 -0.27 -32.22 -17.11
CA ASP A 121 -1.50 -32.42 -17.87
C ASP A 121 -1.57 -31.52 -19.11
N ILE A 122 -1.20 -30.26 -18.95
CA ILE A 122 -1.15 -29.26 -20.03
C ILE A 122 -0.17 -29.68 -21.12
N ILE A 123 1.07 -30.00 -20.75
CA ILE A 123 2.12 -30.39 -21.72
C ILE A 123 1.80 -31.76 -22.35
N LYS A 124 1.24 -32.69 -21.57
CA LYS A 124 0.86 -34.02 -22.07
C LYS A 124 -0.31 -33.94 -23.07
N ALA A 125 -1.18 -32.96 -22.94
CA ALA A 125 -2.22 -32.64 -23.91
C ALA A 125 -1.69 -32.00 -25.20
N GLY A 126 -0.38 -31.74 -25.29
CA GLY A 126 0.28 -31.15 -26.46
C GLY A 126 0.42 -29.64 -26.42
N TYR A 127 0.12 -28.99 -25.29
CA TYR A 127 0.22 -27.53 -25.11
C TYR A 127 1.58 -27.16 -24.50
N GLU A 128 2.50 -26.75 -25.34
CA GLU A 128 3.90 -26.47 -24.92
C GLU A 128 4.23 -24.97 -24.81
N ASP A 129 3.26 -24.06 -25.08
CA ASP A 129 3.49 -22.62 -24.99
C ASP A 129 3.60 -22.19 -23.51
N PRO A 130 4.75 -21.64 -23.07
CA PRO A 130 4.98 -21.29 -21.68
C PRO A 130 4.11 -20.15 -21.15
N GLU A 131 3.48 -19.38 -22.03
CA GLU A 131 2.56 -18.29 -21.64
C GLU A 131 1.35 -18.81 -20.83
N ILE A 132 0.99 -20.10 -21.01
CA ILE A 132 -0.08 -20.73 -20.23
C ILE A 132 0.16 -20.70 -18.72
N PHE A 133 1.42 -20.68 -18.29
CA PHE A 133 1.76 -20.61 -16.87
C PHE A 133 1.46 -19.25 -16.24
N ALA A 134 1.43 -18.18 -17.02
CA ALA A 134 0.95 -16.89 -16.56
C ALA A 134 -0.58 -16.84 -16.38
N LEU A 135 -1.32 -17.76 -17.01
CA LEU A 135 -2.77 -17.92 -16.88
C LEU A 135 -3.19 -18.86 -15.71
N MET A 136 -2.24 -19.35 -14.91
CA MET A 136 -2.54 -20.19 -13.74
C MET A 136 -3.59 -19.61 -12.78
N PRO A 137 -3.66 -18.28 -12.52
CA PRO A 137 -4.73 -17.71 -11.71
C PRO A 137 -6.14 -17.96 -12.23
N LEU A 138 -6.29 -18.16 -13.53
CA LEU A 138 -7.57 -18.47 -14.18
C LEU A 138 -7.99 -19.93 -14.00
N ILE A 139 -7.01 -20.84 -14.01
CA ILE A 139 -7.27 -22.30 -14.18
C ILE A 139 -6.90 -23.15 -12.95
N GLU A 140 -6.24 -22.57 -11.94
CA GLU A 140 -5.80 -23.31 -10.75
C GLU A 140 -6.36 -22.72 -9.46
N ASP A 141 -6.97 -23.57 -8.64
CA ASP A 141 -7.43 -23.19 -7.32
C ASP A 141 -6.25 -22.81 -6.40
N ASN A 142 -6.49 -21.86 -5.53
CA ASN A 142 -5.50 -21.32 -4.61
C ASN A 142 -4.27 -20.65 -5.27
N ILE A 143 -4.33 -20.36 -6.55
CA ILE A 143 -3.38 -19.50 -7.23
C ILE A 143 -4.07 -18.18 -7.52
N GLY A 144 -3.60 -17.12 -6.88
CA GLY A 144 -3.98 -15.73 -7.10
C GLY A 144 -2.82 -14.94 -7.72
N GLN A 145 -3.04 -13.67 -7.96
CA GLN A 145 -2.02 -12.77 -8.50
C GLN A 145 -0.83 -12.59 -7.53
N ASP A 146 -1.09 -12.61 -6.22
CA ASP A 146 -0.07 -12.62 -5.18
C ASP A 146 0.94 -13.74 -5.35
N ARG A 147 0.46 -14.97 -5.60
CA ARG A 147 1.33 -16.14 -5.79
C ARG A 147 2.06 -16.14 -7.14
N ILE A 148 1.45 -15.58 -8.19
CA ILE A 148 2.16 -15.37 -9.46
C ILE A 148 3.26 -14.32 -9.26
N SER A 149 3.02 -13.27 -8.50
CA SER A 149 4.02 -12.29 -8.11
C SER A 149 5.21 -12.94 -7.42
N ASP A 150 4.97 -13.71 -6.35
CA ASP A 150 6.01 -14.41 -5.59
C ASP A 150 6.82 -15.36 -6.48
N MET A 151 6.13 -16.13 -7.32
CA MET A 151 6.76 -17.03 -8.30
C MET A 151 7.63 -16.24 -9.29
N THR A 152 7.13 -15.12 -9.82
CA THR A 152 7.84 -14.26 -10.75
C THR A 152 9.10 -13.68 -10.12
N ILE A 153 9.01 -13.14 -8.92
CA ILE A 153 10.16 -12.60 -8.20
C ILE A 153 11.17 -13.71 -7.88
N ALA A 154 10.71 -14.89 -7.46
CA ALA A 154 11.59 -16.02 -7.16
C ALA A 154 12.33 -16.55 -8.40
N ILE A 155 11.64 -16.68 -9.53
CA ILE A 155 12.25 -17.08 -10.82
C ILE A 155 13.29 -16.06 -11.27
N LEU A 156 12.95 -14.78 -11.18
CA LEU A 156 13.75 -13.65 -11.65
C LEU A 156 14.62 -13.04 -10.56
N ARG A 157 14.84 -13.74 -9.45
CA ARG A 157 15.56 -13.23 -8.28
C ARG A 157 16.91 -12.61 -8.64
N LYS A 158 17.61 -13.15 -9.63
CA LYS A 158 18.89 -12.60 -10.11
C LYS A 158 18.72 -11.14 -10.60
N HIS A 159 17.68 -10.89 -11.38
CA HIS A 159 17.39 -9.56 -11.93
C HIS A 159 17.04 -8.57 -10.80
N PHE A 160 16.20 -8.98 -9.86
CA PHE A 160 15.84 -8.17 -8.70
C PHE A 160 17.05 -7.88 -7.79
N LEU A 161 17.96 -8.84 -7.58
CA LEU A 161 19.19 -8.61 -6.82
C LEU A 161 20.12 -7.63 -7.53
N ALA A 162 20.30 -7.75 -8.85
CA ALA A 162 21.11 -6.83 -9.64
C ALA A 162 20.54 -5.39 -9.60
N TYR A 163 19.22 -5.25 -9.75
CA TYR A 163 18.52 -3.98 -9.62
C TYR A 163 18.70 -3.39 -8.21
N THR A 164 18.46 -4.19 -7.18
CA THR A 164 18.61 -3.76 -5.77
C THR A 164 20.03 -3.30 -5.49
N GLN A 165 21.04 -4.01 -6.01
CA GLN A 165 22.45 -3.61 -5.87
C GLN A 165 22.72 -2.25 -6.49
N ARG A 166 22.28 -2.01 -7.72
CA ARG A 166 22.46 -0.71 -8.40
C ARG A 166 21.78 0.42 -7.63
N ILE A 167 20.50 0.25 -7.30
CA ILE A 167 19.74 1.25 -6.55
C ILE A 167 20.39 1.55 -5.19
N SER A 168 20.84 0.50 -4.47
CA SER A 168 21.52 0.68 -3.18
C SER A 168 22.80 1.50 -3.32
N GLY A 169 23.56 1.27 -4.40
CA GLY A 169 24.76 2.05 -4.71
C GLY A 169 24.45 3.52 -5.01
N GLU A 170 23.42 3.79 -5.82
CA GLU A 170 23.00 5.16 -6.19
C GLU A 170 22.47 5.94 -4.97
N LEU A 171 21.79 5.27 -4.03
CA LEU A 171 21.25 5.89 -2.83
C LEU A 171 22.22 5.89 -1.64
N GLY A 172 23.41 5.28 -1.77
CA GLY A 172 24.38 5.16 -0.68
C GLY A 172 23.89 4.31 0.49
N ILE A 173 22.99 3.35 0.23
CA ILE A 173 22.46 2.44 1.25
C ILE A 173 23.52 1.42 1.61
N LYS A 174 23.66 1.15 2.92
CA LYS A 174 24.56 0.11 3.41
C LYS A 174 24.13 -1.27 2.92
N THR A 175 25.05 -2.01 2.34
CA THR A 175 24.84 -3.35 1.79
C THR A 175 25.79 -4.37 2.41
N ASP A 176 25.40 -5.63 2.34
CA ASP A 176 26.24 -6.78 2.65
C ASP A 176 26.19 -7.78 1.49
N ARG A 177 27.20 -8.64 1.41
CA ARG A 177 27.38 -9.56 0.29
C ARG A 177 26.41 -10.72 0.35
N CYS A 178 25.51 -10.82 -0.63
CA CYS A 178 24.56 -11.90 -0.83
C CYS A 178 25.10 -12.91 -1.86
N ARG A 179 25.15 -14.19 -1.48
CA ARG A 179 25.44 -15.27 -2.43
C ARG A 179 24.14 -15.71 -3.10
N PHE A 180 24.09 -15.62 -4.43
CA PHE A 180 22.94 -16.11 -5.21
C PHE A 180 23.09 -17.58 -5.60
N ARG A 181 24.11 -17.91 -6.41
CA ARG A 181 24.44 -19.30 -6.81
C ARG A 181 25.93 -19.40 -7.02
N TYR A 182 26.55 -20.54 -6.65
CA TYR A 182 27.97 -20.81 -6.83
C TYR A 182 28.84 -19.58 -6.52
N ASP A 183 29.37 -18.93 -7.55
CA ASP A 183 30.26 -17.76 -7.46
C ASP A 183 29.57 -16.44 -7.83
N GLU A 184 28.25 -16.43 -7.98
CA GLU A 184 27.50 -15.19 -8.19
C GLU A 184 27.14 -14.54 -6.86
N TYR A 185 27.50 -13.26 -6.72
CA TYR A 185 27.28 -12.45 -5.52
C TYR A 185 26.71 -11.10 -5.89
N PHE A 186 25.88 -10.56 -5.00
CA PHE A 186 25.32 -9.22 -5.09
C PHE A 186 25.50 -8.51 -3.77
N ASP A 187 25.76 -7.21 -3.80
CA ASP A 187 25.82 -6.37 -2.62
C ASP A 187 24.46 -5.71 -2.42
N VAL A 188 23.67 -6.15 -1.45
CA VAL A 188 22.29 -5.75 -1.23
C VAL A 188 22.02 -5.46 0.25
N PRO A 189 21.00 -4.66 0.59
CA PRO A 189 20.64 -4.39 1.97
C PRO A 189 19.99 -5.62 2.64
N TYR A 190 20.18 -5.72 3.95
CA TYR A 190 19.65 -6.79 4.78
C TYR A 190 18.79 -6.23 5.92
N LEU A 191 17.76 -6.99 6.30
CA LEU A 191 17.09 -6.86 7.58
C LEU A 191 17.20 -8.19 8.33
N GLY A 192 17.93 -8.20 9.44
CA GLY A 192 18.25 -9.44 10.13
C GLY A 192 19.13 -10.37 9.28
N ARG A 193 18.57 -11.50 8.83
CA ARG A 193 19.27 -12.50 7.99
C ARG A 193 18.81 -12.50 6.54
N ASP A 194 17.76 -11.77 6.22
CA ASP A 194 17.09 -11.79 4.92
C ASP A 194 17.42 -10.55 4.09
N THR A 195 17.52 -10.76 2.78
CA THR A 195 17.79 -9.68 1.81
C THR A 195 16.54 -8.87 1.56
N ILE A 196 16.69 -7.55 1.51
CA ILE A 196 15.65 -6.64 1.01
C ILE A 196 15.72 -6.64 -0.51
N HIS A 197 14.57 -6.69 -1.17
CA HIS A 197 14.46 -6.64 -2.62
C HIS A 197 13.72 -5.38 -3.03
N PHE A 198 14.40 -4.46 -3.74
CA PHE A 198 13.72 -3.33 -4.35
C PHE A 198 12.96 -3.77 -5.60
N ILE A 199 11.74 -3.29 -5.72
CA ILE A 199 10.85 -3.62 -6.83
C ILE A 199 10.62 -2.37 -7.67
N PRO A 200 10.81 -2.44 -8.99
CA PRO A 200 10.43 -1.34 -9.88
C PRO A 200 8.92 -1.07 -9.82
N SER A 201 8.55 0.20 -9.70
CA SER A 201 7.15 0.64 -9.73
C SER A 201 6.44 0.25 -11.03
N ASP A 202 7.18 0.24 -12.15
CA ASP A 202 6.68 -0.10 -13.48
C ASP A 202 6.18 -1.54 -13.61
N PHE A 203 6.54 -2.44 -12.68
CA PHE A 203 6.12 -3.84 -12.70
C PHE A 203 4.92 -4.13 -11.81
N LEU A 204 4.37 -3.10 -11.17
CA LEU A 204 3.32 -3.29 -10.16
C LEU A 204 1.92 -3.02 -10.69
N ASN A 205 1.03 -3.93 -10.34
CA ASN A 205 -0.41 -3.72 -10.34
C ASN A 205 -0.96 -3.93 -8.93
N ASP A 206 -2.13 -3.33 -8.64
CA ASP A 206 -2.74 -3.49 -7.34
C ASP A 206 -3.44 -4.84 -7.20
N LEU A 207 -3.39 -5.37 -5.98
CA LEU A 207 -4.20 -6.51 -5.56
C LEU A 207 -5.57 -5.97 -5.16
N PHE A 208 -6.47 -5.95 -6.13
CA PHE A 208 -7.81 -5.42 -5.95
C PHE A 208 -8.70 -6.44 -5.24
N VAL A 209 -9.34 -5.99 -4.16
CA VAL A 209 -10.43 -6.71 -3.50
C VAL A 209 -11.66 -5.83 -3.61
N ALA A 210 -12.63 -6.22 -4.43
CA ALA A 210 -13.90 -5.51 -4.55
C ALA A 210 -14.57 -5.44 -3.16
N THR A 211 -14.80 -4.23 -2.66
CA THR A 211 -15.49 -3.98 -1.40
C THR A 211 -16.89 -3.42 -1.60
N SER A 212 -17.21 -2.98 -2.83
CA SER A 212 -18.51 -2.46 -3.24
C SER A 212 -18.94 -2.99 -4.61
N PHE A 213 -20.20 -2.78 -4.98
CA PHE A 213 -20.74 -3.19 -6.28
C PHE A 213 -20.16 -2.36 -7.44
N GLU A 214 -19.76 -1.12 -7.17
CA GLU A 214 -19.10 -0.22 -8.13
C GLU A 214 -17.66 -0.67 -8.40
N ASP A 215 -17.00 -1.23 -7.39
CA ASP A 215 -15.66 -1.79 -7.49
C ASP A 215 -15.61 -3.06 -8.37
N ILE A 216 -16.72 -3.79 -8.52
CA ILE A 216 -16.77 -5.01 -9.35
C ILE A 216 -16.52 -4.69 -10.81
N SER A 217 -16.96 -3.52 -11.30
CA SER A 217 -16.71 -3.12 -12.69
C SER A 217 -15.23 -2.81 -12.97
N ASP A 218 -14.49 -2.38 -11.96
CA ASP A 218 -13.07 -2.05 -12.05
C ASP A 218 -12.17 -3.26 -11.72
N ALA A 219 -12.71 -4.20 -10.93
CA ALA A 219 -12.09 -5.51 -10.68
C ALA A 219 -12.22 -6.49 -11.87
N CYS A 220 -12.90 -6.11 -12.95
CA CYS A 220 -12.93 -6.86 -14.21
C CYS A 220 -11.53 -6.85 -14.83
N ASP A 221 -10.68 -7.64 -14.21
CA ASP A 221 -9.34 -7.99 -14.62
C ASP A 221 -9.34 -8.57 -16.05
N TYR A 222 -8.17 -8.57 -16.70
CA TYR A 222 -7.98 -9.24 -18.00
C TYR A 222 -8.51 -10.68 -18.01
N ASN A 223 -8.53 -11.36 -16.86
CA ASN A 223 -9.13 -12.69 -16.70
C ASN A 223 -10.62 -12.73 -17.02
N ASP A 224 -11.41 -11.73 -16.63
CA ASP A 224 -12.83 -11.69 -16.92
C ASP A 224 -13.12 -11.35 -18.39
N ARG A 225 -12.28 -10.51 -18.99
CA ARG A 225 -12.32 -10.26 -20.43
C ARG A 225 -11.95 -11.51 -21.23
N LEU A 226 -10.95 -12.27 -20.76
CA LEU A 226 -10.59 -13.55 -21.36
C LEU A 226 -11.71 -14.57 -21.23
N LYS A 227 -12.34 -14.70 -20.05
CA LYS A 227 -13.51 -15.57 -19.84
C LYS A 227 -14.64 -15.23 -20.79
N ALA A 228 -14.96 -13.94 -20.94
CA ALA A 228 -15.99 -13.48 -21.89
C ALA A 228 -15.67 -13.89 -23.34
N LYS A 229 -14.43 -13.74 -23.76
CA LYS A 229 -13.98 -14.15 -25.09
C LYS A 229 -14.03 -15.66 -25.31
N LEU A 230 -13.60 -16.44 -24.31
CA LEU A 230 -13.70 -17.90 -24.37
C LEU A 230 -15.16 -18.37 -24.38
N ALA A 231 -16.03 -17.73 -23.60
CA ALA A 231 -17.45 -18.02 -23.58
C ALA A 231 -18.11 -17.76 -24.96
N GLU A 232 -17.70 -16.70 -25.67
CA GLU A 232 -18.14 -16.44 -27.04
C GLU A 232 -17.75 -17.59 -27.98
N ILE A 233 -16.53 -18.10 -27.91
CA ILE A 233 -16.04 -19.22 -28.74
C ILE A 233 -16.86 -20.48 -28.48
N ILE A 234 -17.16 -20.82 -27.23
CA ILE A 234 -17.95 -22.04 -26.88
C ILE A 234 -19.45 -21.80 -26.96
N GLY A 235 -19.91 -20.61 -27.34
CA GLY A 235 -21.33 -20.27 -27.44
C GLY A 235 -22.08 -20.24 -26.10
N ALA A 236 -21.39 -20.04 -24.99
CA ALA A 236 -21.98 -19.96 -23.65
C ALA A 236 -22.56 -18.59 -23.36
N ALA A 237 -23.77 -18.55 -22.80
CA ALA A 237 -24.37 -17.29 -22.33
C ALA A 237 -23.73 -16.80 -21.03
N TRP A 238 -23.76 -15.49 -20.78
CA TRP A 238 -23.23 -14.88 -19.54
C TRP A 238 -23.71 -15.58 -18.26
N GLN A 239 -24.99 -15.94 -18.22
CA GLN A 239 -25.59 -16.59 -17.07
C GLN A 239 -24.98 -17.97 -16.77
N ASP A 240 -24.47 -18.66 -17.79
CA ASP A 240 -23.85 -19.96 -17.65
C ASP A 240 -22.38 -19.85 -17.21
N TYR A 241 -21.59 -19.06 -17.93
CA TYR A 241 -20.15 -19.00 -17.65
C TYR A 241 -19.78 -18.17 -16.40
N SER A 242 -20.66 -17.32 -15.91
CA SER A 242 -20.45 -16.62 -14.64
C SER A 242 -20.38 -17.57 -13.43
N GLN A 243 -20.89 -18.80 -13.58
CA GLN A 243 -20.86 -19.83 -12.55
C GLN A 243 -19.70 -20.83 -12.73
N TYR A 244 -18.94 -20.73 -13.81
CA TYR A 244 -17.84 -21.65 -14.06
C TYR A 244 -16.72 -21.51 -13.03
N SER A 245 -16.35 -22.65 -12.43
CA SER A 245 -15.20 -22.76 -11.55
C SER A 245 -13.88 -22.67 -12.34
N LYS A 246 -12.76 -22.52 -11.65
CA LYS A 246 -11.44 -22.59 -12.28
C LYS A 246 -11.20 -23.95 -12.97
N SER A 247 -11.73 -25.03 -12.40
CA SER A 247 -11.67 -26.37 -13.03
C SER A 247 -12.43 -26.42 -14.34
N ASP A 248 -13.59 -25.75 -14.43
CA ASP A 248 -14.37 -25.70 -15.69
C ASP A 248 -13.59 -24.91 -16.75
N TRP A 249 -13.01 -23.79 -16.42
CA TRP A 249 -12.16 -23.00 -17.33
C TRP A 249 -10.92 -23.79 -17.78
N LYS A 250 -10.30 -24.52 -16.86
CA LYS A 250 -9.19 -25.42 -17.20
C LYS A 250 -9.60 -26.47 -18.23
N ASP A 251 -10.72 -27.10 -17.99
CA ASP A 251 -11.27 -28.13 -18.89
C ASP A 251 -11.60 -27.54 -20.27
N ILE A 252 -12.21 -26.38 -20.34
CA ILE A 252 -12.50 -25.66 -21.58
C ILE A 252 -11.24 -25.41 -22.38
N ILE A 253 -10.23 -24.78 -21.71
CA ILE A 253 -8.97 -24.42 -22.37
C ILE A 253 -8.19 -25.66 -22.82
N LEU A 254 -8.17 -26.74 -22.03
CA LEU A 254 -7.35 -27.91 -22.33
C LEU A 254 -8.03 -28.95 -23.23
N LYS A 255 -9.36 -28.95 -23.34
CA LYS A 255 -10.09 -29.86 -24.20
C LYS A 255 -10.37 -29.32 -25.61
N ASP A 256 -10.32 -28.01 -25.76
CA ASP A 256 -10.58 -27.33 -27.03
C ASP A 256 -9.34 -26.55 -27.48
N GLN A 257 -8.78 -26.98 -28.63
CA GLN A 257 -7.57 -26.37 -29.18
C GLN A 257 -7.79 -24.90 -29.63
N GLU A 258 -9.01 -24.56 -30.05
CA GLU A 258 -9.37 -23.20 -30.46
C GLU A 258 -9.42 -22.30 -29.23
N CYS A 259 -10.02 -22.75 -28.12
CA CYS A 259 -10.03 -22.05 -26.84
C CYS A 259 -8.62 -21.87 -26.29
N TYR A 260 -7.76 -22.90 -26.33
CA TYR A 260 -6.38 -22.78 -25.90
C TYR A 260 -5.63 -21.70 -26.70
N LYS A 261 -5.70 -21.78 -28.03
CA LYS A 261 -5.05 -20.82 -28.90
C LYS A 261 -5.57 -19.40 -28.66
N ALA A 262 -6.89 -19.25 -28.56
CA ALA A 262 -7.50 -17.94 -28.26
C ALA A 262 -7.04 -17.38 -26.91
N ALA A 263 -6.89 -18.22 -25.87
CA ALA A 263 -6.38 -17.80 -24.56
C ALA A 263 -4.94 -17.29 -24.66
N ILE A 264 -4.06 -18.02 -25.32
CA ILE A 264 -2.66 -17.65 -25.52
C ILE A 264 -2.54 -16.40 -26.39
N ASP A 265 -3.24 -16.34 -27.53
CA ASP A 265 -3.19 -15.18 -28.44
C ASP A 265 -3.74 -13.92 -27.76
N TYR A 266 -4.81 -14.07 -26.97
CA TYR A 266 -5.34 -12.96 -26.17
C TYR A 266 -4.32 -12.48 -25.15
N TYR A 267 -3.72 -13.37 -24.35
CA TYR A 267 -2.71 -13.01 -23.37
C TYR A 267 -1.51 -12.33 -24.02
N LYS A 268 -1.04 -12.82 -25.18
CA LYS A 268 0.04 -12.19 -25.96
C LYS A 268 -0.34 -10.80 -26.47
N SER A 269 -1.61 -10.56 -26.78
CA SER A 269 -2.08 -9.27 -27.30
C SER A 269 -2.26 -8.18 -26.21
N ILE A 270 -2.34 -8.58 -24.95
CA ILE A 270 -2.54 -7.64 -23.85
C ILE A 270 -1.27 -6.78 -23.68
N LYS A 271 -1.47 -5.47 -23.66
CA LYS A 271 -0.44 -4.54 -23.16
C LYS A 271 -0.65 -4.37 -21.67
N GLY A 272 0.32 -4.78 -20.89
CA GLY A 272 0.34 -4.50 -19.46
C GLY A 272 0.35 -2.98 -19.23
N VAL A 273 -0.42 -2.54 -18.26
CA VAL A 273 -0.42 -1.15 -17.79
C VAL A 273 -0.13 -1.20 -16.30
N SER A 274 0.98 -0.59 -15.90
CA SER A 274 1.34 -0.50 -14.49
C SER A 274 0.38 0.38 -13.70
N TYR A 275 0.29 0.14 -12.40
CA TYR A 275 -0.49 0.97 -11.51
C TYR A 275 -0.02 2.42 -11.54
N ASN A 276 -0.96 3.33 -11.68
CA ASN A 276 -0.67 4.75 -11.66
C ASN A 276 -0.67 5.27 -10.22
N PHE A 277 0.51 5.37 -9.62
CA PHE A 277 0.69 5.83 -8.24
C PHE A 277 0.30 7.29 -8.01
N ASP A 278 0.39 8.15 -9.02
CA ASP A 278 -0.04 9.55 -8.91
C ASP A 278 -1.58 9.66 -8.87
N ALA A 279 -2.25 8.93 -9.74
CA ALA A 279 -3.71 8.87 -9.73
C ALA A 279 -4.23 8.10 -8.52
N ASP A 280 -3.55 6.99 -8.16
CA ASP A 280 -3.88 6.08 -7.05
C ASP A 280 -5.39 5.86 -6.93
N LYS A 281 -5.97 5.32 -8.00
CA LYS A 281 -7.42 5.19 -8.19
C LYS A 281 -8.12 4.46 -7.04
N HIS A 282 -7.42 3.52 -6.41
CA HIS A 282 -7.95 2.70 -5.32
C HIS A 282 -7.42 3.10 -3.94
N ASP A 283 -6.82 4.30 -3.81
CA ASP A 283 -6.33 4.89 -2.56
C ASP A 283 -5.39 3.95 -1.76
N LYS A 284 -4.54 3.21 -2.48
CA LYS A 284 -3.59 2.24 -1.89
C LYS A 284 -2.34 2.90 -1.30
N CYS A 285 -2.03 4.12 -1.73
CA CYS A 285 -0.80 4.84 -1.41
C CYS A 285 -1.07 6.23 -0.84
N LEU A 286 -2.11 6.38 -0.04
CA LEU A 286 -2.49 7.66 0.56
C LEU A 286 -1.36 8.30 1.36
N ASP A 287 -0.63 7.50 2.13
CA ASP A 287 0.51 7.96 2.90
C ASP A 287 1.64 8.51 2.01
N LEU A 288 1.89 7.91 0.84
CA LEU A 288 2.85 8.46 -0.14
C LEU A 288 2.38 9.79 -0.72
N LYS A 289 1.08 9.95 -0.96
CA LYS A 289 0.51 11.24 -1.38
C LYS A 289 0.70 12.32 -0.31
N PHE A 290 0.48 11.99 0.96
CA PHE A 290 0.73 12.93 2.06
C PHE A 290 2.22 13.26 2.20
N MET A 291 3.09 12.27 2.06
CA MET A 291 4.54 12.50 2.05
C MET A 291 4.93 13.46 0.91
N LYS A 292 4.41 13.23 -0.30
CA LYS A 292 4.67 14.11 -1.46
C LYS A 292 4.18 15.53 -1.20
N LEU A 293 2.94 15.69 -0.71
CA LEU A 293 2.39 16.99 -0.33
C LEU A 293 3.24 17.71 0.72
N ALA A 294 3.73 17.01 1.74
CA ALA A 294 4.59 17.59 2.77
C ALA A 294 5.93 18.07 2.21
N TYR A 295 6.48 17.36 1.22
CA TYR A 295 7.71 17.79 0.55
C TYR A 295 7.51 18.98 -0.40
N GLU A 296 6.42 19.01 -1.14
CA GLU A 296 6.07 20.09 -2.07
C GLU A 296 5.66 21.36 -1.33
N ASN A 297 5.09 21.24 -0.14
CA ASN A 297 4.63 22.34 0.71
C ASN A 297 5.37 22.34 2.06
N PRO A 298 6.68 22.56 2.10
CA PRO A 298 7.45 22.41 3.33
C PRO A 298 7.05 23.48 4.34
N ILE A 299 6.67 23.06 5.54
CA ILE A 299 6.50 23.97 6.68
C ILE A 299 7.86 24.56 7.02
N LYS A 300 7.98 25.88 6.99
CA LYS A 300 9.21 26.58 7.39
C LYS A 300 9.36 26.54 8.91
N PHE A 301 9.87 25.45 9.42
CA PHE A 301 10.22 25.36 10.84
C PHE A 301 11.46 26.20 11.12
N LEU A 302 11.25 27.39 11.70
CA LEU A 302 12.35 28.28 12.08
C LEU A 302 13.08 27.70 13.32
N ALA A 303 14.08 26.87 13.07
CA ALA A 303 14.79 26.11 14.10
C ALA A 303 15.44 26.97 15.20
N ASN A 304 15.75 28.26 14.95
CA ASN A 304 16.68 29.02 15.74
C ASN A 304 16.06 30.17 16.58
N LYS A 305 14.73 30.21 16.79
CA LYS A 305 14.08 31.34 17.50
C LYS A 305 13.19 30.93 18.68
N PHE A 306 13.35 29.74 19.22
CA PHE A 306 12.53 29.29 20.35
C PHE A 306 13.25 29.48 21.67
N LYS A 307 12.52 29.98 22.69
CA LYS A 307 13.05 30.22 24.04
C LYS A 307 13.27 28.90 24.81
N SER A 308 12.55 27.85 24.46
CA SER A 308 12.65 26.55 25.13
C SER A 308 12.25 25.39 24.18
N PRO A 309 12.61 24.12 24.51
CA PRO A 309 12.12 22.94 23.82
C PRO A 309 10.58 22.84 23.80
N GLN A 310 9.92 23.23 24.91
CA GLN A 310 8.46 23.21 25.06
C GLN A 310 7.80 24.15 24.05
N GLU A 311 8.27 25.41 23.98
CA GLU A 311 7.78 26.39 23.01
C GLU A 311 7.99 25.87 21.56
N ARG A 312 9.12 25.25 21.31
CA ARG A 312 9.44 24.69 20.00
C ARG A 312 8.46 23.59 19.61
N VAL A 313 8.26 22.59 20.47
CA VAL A 313 7.32 21.48 20.21
C VAL A 313 5.91 22.02 19.98
N PHE A 314 5.44 22.94 20.84
CA PHE A 314 4.14 23.55 20.69
C PHE A 314 3.96 24.28 19.35
N LYS A 315 4.92 25.13 18.96
CA LYS A 315 4.82 25.88 17.70
C LYS A 315 4.88 24.97 16.48
N TRP A 316 5.74 23.95 16.50
CA TRP A 316 5.80 22.98 15.42
C TRP A 316 4.51 22.17 15.32
N THR A 317 4.00 21.69 16.44
CA THR A 317 2.70 20.97 16.49
C THR A 317 1.59 21.87 15.97
N LYS A 318 1.53 23.13 16.40
CA LYS A 318 0.54 24.09 15.90
C LYS A 318 0.66 24.32 14.38
N SER A 319 1.89 24.46 13.87
CA SER A 319 2.11 24.61 12.41
C SER A 319 1.62 23.39 11.62
N ILE A 320 1.83 22.18 12.13
CA ILE A 320 1.30 20.95 11.53
C ILE A 320 -0.23 20.94 11.53
N CYS A 321 -0.87 21.35 12.62
CA CYS A 321 -2.32 21.44 12.69
C CYS A 321 -2.92 22.52 11.76
N GLU A 322 -2.22 23.65 11.61
CA GLU A 322 -2.61 24.71 10.68
C GLU A 322 -2.47 24.24 9.21
N GLU A 323 -1.42 23.47 8.92
CA GLU A 323 -1.24 22.88 7.60
C GLU A 323 -2.27 21.78 7.32
N PHE A 324 -2.59 20.96 8.31
CA PHE A 324 -3.73 20.02 8.22
C PHE A 324 -5.02 20.75 7.83
N ARG A 325 -5.32 21.89 8.51
CA ARG A 325 -6.47 22.71 8.15
C ARG A 325 -6.40 23.16 6.70
N HIS A 326 -5.25 23.74 6.28
CA HIS A 326 -5.05 24.21 4.92
C HIS A 326 -5.24 23.09 3.87
N LEU A 327 -4.67 21.93 4.09
CA LEU A 327 -4.80 20.78 3.20
C LEU A 327 -6.26 20.30 3.09
N VAL A 328 -6.99 20.29 4.21
CA VAL A 328 -8.41 19.88 4.23
C VAL A 328 -9.29 20.91 3.51
N GLU A 329 -9.08 22.21 3.75
CA GLU A 329 -9.94 23.28 3.27
C GLU A 329 -9.61 23.71 1.84
N GLU A 330 -8.33 23.87 1.49
CA GLU A 330 -7.89 24.47 0.23
C GLU A 330 -7.42 23.42 -0.80
N ASN A 331 -6.86 22.29 -0.35
CA ASN A 331 -6.30 21.27 -1.24
C ASN A 331 -7.22 20.06 -1.42
N ARG A 332 -8.54 20.24 -1.18
CA ARG A 332 -9.59 19.24 -1.39
C ARG A 332 -9.41 17.93 -0.65
N MET A 333 -8.65 17.91 0.44
CA MET A 333 -8.49 16.68 1.21
C MET A 333 -9.80 16.23 1.86
N SER A 334 -10.73 17.17 2.14
CA SER A 334 -12.11 16.84 2.56
C SER A 334 -12.81 15.92 1.55
N GLU A 335 -12.64 16.15 0.24
CA GLU A 335 -13.22 15.29 -0.81
C GLU A 335 -12.63 13.88 -0.75
N LEU A 336 -11.32 13.75 -0.50
CA LEU A 336 -10.66 12.47 -0.35
C LEU A 336 -11.23 11.70 0.85
N VAL A 337 -11.38 12.36 2.00
CA VAL A 337 -11.93 11.74 3.20
C VAL A 337 -13.37 11.27 2.98
N HIS A 338 -14.20 12.09 2.33
CA HIS A 338 -15.58 11.74 1.99
C HIS A 338 -15.69 10.65 0.91
N ARG A 339 -14.67 10.47 0.07
CA ARG A 339 -14.58 9.34 -0.86
C ARG A 339 -14.24 8.05 -0.15
N LEU A 340 -13.33 8.09 0.82
CA LEU A 340 -12.94 6.92 1.61
C LEU A 340 -14.05 6.45 2.53
N THR A 341 -14.83 7.37 3.09
CA THR A 341 -15.95 7.07 3.96
C THR A 341 -17.09 8.07 3.73
N ARG A 342 -18.31 7.57 3.53
CA ARG A 342 -19.50 8.44 3.26
C ARG A 342 -19.84 9.36 4.41
N LYS A 343 -19.47 9.01 5.63
CA LYS A 343 -19.69 9.78 6.86
C LYS A 343 -18.43 9.68 7.73
N PRO A 344 -17.44 10.53 7.49
CA PRO A 344 -16.22 10.54 8.28
C PRO A 344 -16.56 10.71 9.76
N ASP A 345 -16.02 9.85 10.59
CA ASP A 345 -16.09 9.97 12.03
C ASP A 345 -14.84 10.65 12.61
N GLU A 346 -14.74 10.73 13.91
CA GLU A 346 -13.62 11.37 14.59
C GLU A 346 -12.33 10.60 14.36
N THR A 347 -12.39 9.27 14.31
CA THR A 347 -11.26 8.39 14.06
C THR A 347 -10.68 8.55 12.65
N ASP A 348 -11.53 8.77 11.65
CA ASP A 348 -11.07 9.04 10.27
C ASP A 348 -10.23 10.32 10.20
N TRP A 349 -10.70 11.41 10.86
CA TRP A 349 -9.98 12.68 10.92
C TRP A 349 -8.68 12.59 11.73
N GLN A 350 -8.68 11.82 12.80
CA GLN A 350 -7.47 11.51 13.57
C GLN A 350 -6.45 10.79 12.69
N LEU A 351 -6.87 9.79 11.90
CA LEU A 351 -5.98 9.05 11.02
C LEU A 351 -5.32 9.97 9.98
N ILE A 352 -6.11 10.88 9.38
CA ILE A 352 -5.59 11.86 8.41
C ILE A 352 -4.58 12.83 9.05
N LEU A 353 -4.92 13.40 10.22
CA LEU A 353 -3.97 14.26 10.93
C LEU A 353 -2.68 13.51 11.28
N TYR A 354 -2.80 12.25 11.69
CA TYR A 354 -1.64 11.41 12.00
C TYR A 354 -0.71 11.24 10.79
N MET A 355 -1.27 10.89 9.63
CA MET A 355 -0.49 10.72 8.39
C MET A 355 0.19 12.02 7.96
N ILE A 356 -0.51 13.15 8.05
CA ILE A 356 0.04 14.47 7.76
C ILE A 356 1.17 14.81 8.74
N ALA A 357 0.94 14.60 10.04
CA ALA A 357 1.94 14.88 11.06
C ALA A 357 3.23 14.08 10.85
N GLU A 358 3.12 12.77 10.62
CA GLU A 358 4.25 11.90 10.32
C GLU A 358 5.01 12.37 9.07
N ALA A 359 4.26 12.70 7.99
CA ALA A 359 4.87 13.18 6.74
C ALA A 359 5.67 14.47 6.93
N TYR A 360 5.13 15.45 7.67
CA TYR A 360 5.84 16.72 7.94
C TYR A 360 7.01 16.56 8.90
N ILE A 361 6.86 15.72 9.93
CA ILE A 361 7.94 15.41 10.88
C ILE A 361 9.12 14.77 10.13
N GLU A 362 8.82 13.80 9.27
CA GLU A 362 9.84 13.12 8.47
C GLU A 362 10.44 14.04 7.40
N GLY A 363 9.59 14.72 6.63
CA GLY A 363 10.01 15.62 5.56
C GLY A 363 10.88 16.78 6.02
N ALA A 364 10.62 17.33 7.21
CA ALA A 364 11.41 18.39 7.82
C ALA A 364 12.63 17.89 8.61
N GLY A 365 12.77 16.57 8.83
CA GLY A 365 13.83 15.98 9.63
C GLY A 365 13.82 16.47 11.08
N ILE A 366 12.63 16.80 11.64
CA ILE A 366 12.51 17.30 13.01
C ILE A 366 12.41 16.14 14.00
N ASN A 367 13.08 16.29 15.13
CA ASN A 367 13.07 15.28 16.18
C ASN A 367 11.86 15.46 17.10
N ILE A 368 10.67 15.15 16.58
CA ILE A 368 9.43 15.06 17.35
C ILE A 368 8.84 13.67 17.09
N LYS A 369 8.27 13.09 18.13
CA LYS A 369 7.47 11.87 18.05
C LYS A 369 6.01 12.24 18.18
N VAL A 370 5.15 11.72 17.29
CA VAL A 370 3.71 11.75 17.47
C VAL A 370 3.24 10.37 17.94
N THR A 371 2.40 10.33 18.96
CA THR A 371 1.75 9.12 19.47
C THR A 371 0.26 9.36 19.38
N ARG A 372 -0.48 8.41 18.81
CA ARG A 372 -1.93 8.41 18.71
C ARG A 372 -2.52 7.48 19.77
N GLU A 373 -3.66 7.88 20.35
CA GLU A 373 -4.38 7.08 21.34
C GLU A 373 -3.48 6.62 22.50
N ALA A 374 -2.65 7.54 23.01
CA ALA A 374 -1.88 7.28 24.21
C ALA A 374 -2.84 7.24 25.41
N ASN A 375 -2.68 6.25 26.30
CA ASN A 375 -3.53 6.10 27.48
C ASN A 375 -2.74 6.36 28.75
N PRO A 376 -2.76 7.61 29.26
CA PRO A 376 -2.08 7.96 30.51
C PRO A 376 -2.81 7.48 31.80
N GLY A 377 -3.90 6.68 31.63
CA GLY A 377 -4.68 6.15 32.75
C GLY A 377 -5.91 6.98 33.15
N THR A 378 -6.15 8.11 32.46
CA THR A 378 -7.32 9.00 32.67
C THR A 378 -8.30 8.97 31.50
N GLY A 379 -8.05 8.16 30.48
CA GLY A 379 -8.70 8.08 29.19
C GLY A 379 -7.66 8.07 28.07
N GLU A 380 -8.10 7.90 26.84
CA GLU A 380 -7.23 7.96 25.66
C GLU A 380 -7.26 9.38 25.08
N GLU A 381 -6.09 10.00 25.01
CA GLU A 381 -5.90 11.25 24.29
C GLU A 381 -5.75 10.98 22.79
N ASP A 382 -6.20 11.89 21.95
CA ASP A 382 -6.10 11.70 20.51
C ASP A 382 -4.64 11.70 20.04
N PHE A 383 -3.82 12.69 20.49
CA PHE A 383 -2.41 12.76 20.13
C PHE A 383 -1.54 13.38 21.23
N LEU A 384 -0.34 12.82 21.33
CA LEU A 384 0.78 13.38 22.05
C LEU A 384 1.95 13.65 21.11
N PHE A 385 2.32 14.92 20.93
CA PHE A 385 3.54 15.34 20.25
C PHE A 385 4.63 15.59 21.29
N SER A 386 5.77 14.92 21.15
CA SER A 386 6.82 14.97 22.17
C SER A 386 8.23 15.03 21.61
N GLN A 387 9.10 15.79 22.31
CA GLN A 387 10.53 15.73 22.15
C GLN A 387 11.17 15.39 23.51
N GLY A 388 11.35 14.10 23.76
CA GLY A 388 11.72 13.59 25.08
C GLY A 388 10.55 13.68 26.07
N LYS A 389 10.88 13.65 27.38
CA LYS A 389 9.88 13.68 28.47
C LYS A 389 9.51 15.10 28.92
N ASP A 390 10.30 16.10 28.51
CA ASP A 390 10.23 17.45 29.07
C ASP A 390 9.66 18.51 28.11
N ALA A 391 9.22 18.08 26.92
CA ALA A 391 8.61 18.96 25.94
C ALA A 391 7.49 18.22 25.21
N GLN A 392 6.25 18.50 25.60
CA GLN A 392 5.06 17.76 25.16
C GLN A 392 3.90 18.70 24.84
N THR A 393 3.12 18.34 23.81
CA THR A 393 1.87 19.02 23.44
C THR A 393 0.81 17.99 23.15
N VAL A 394 -0.33 18.10 23.81
CA VAL A 394 -1.51 17.25 23.63
C VAL A 394 -2.44 17.87 22.60
N ILE A 395 -3.06 17.05 21.77
CA ILE A 395 -4.15 17.45 20.87
C ILE A 395 -5.39 16.62 21.19
N GLU A 396 -6.52 17.31 21.22
CA GLU A 396 -7.86 16.70 21.29
C GLU A 396 -8.65 17.15 20.07
N ILE A 397 -9.27 16.20 19.37
CA ILE A 397 -10.10 16.44 18.19
C ILE A 397 -11.56 16.15 18.52
N LYS A 398 -12.46 17.04 18.11
CA LYS A 398 -13.89 16.81 18.21
C LYS A 398 -14.61 17.27 16.95
N ARG A 399 -15.65 16.55 16.58
CA ARG A 399 -16.55 16.97 15.50
C ARG A 399 -17.56 17.98 16.01
N SER A 400 -18.00 18.90 15.13
CA SER A 400 -19.00 19.95 15.47
C SER A 400 -20.34 19.38 15.96
N GLY A 401 -20.72 18.19 15.50
CA GLY A 401 -21.91 17.48 15.94
C GLY A 401 -21.73 16.60 17.20
N ASN A 402 -20.54 16.57 17.80
CA ASN A 402 -20.27 15.76 18.99
C ASN A 402 -20.91 16.39 20.23
N LYS A 403 -21.77 15.62 20.92
CA LYS A 403 -22.46 16.10 22.16
C LYS A 403 -21.49 16.47 23.29
N ASP A 404 -20.29 15.90 23.28
CA ASP A 404 -19.26 16.09 24.29
C ASP A 404 -18.23 17.17 23.88
N LEU A 405 -18.51 17.97 22.85
CA LEU A 405 -17.60 18.99 22.31
C LEU A 405 -17.10 19.96 23.40
N LEU A 406 -18.03 20.57 24.14
CA LEU A 406 -17.69 21.55 25.20
C LEU A 406 -17.01 20.87 26.39
N HIS A 407 -17.43 19.64 26.73
CA HIS A 407 -16.79 18.82 27.74
C HIS A 407 -15.34 18.45 27.33
N GLY A 408 -15.13 18.12 26.06
CA GLY A 408 -13.81 17.86 25.50
C GLY A 408 -12.85 19.03 25.74
N TYR A 409 -13.29 20.25 25.43
CA TYR A 409 -12.47 21.45 25.61
C TYR A 409 -12.19 21.77 27.07
N ARG A 410 -13.24 21.78 27.94
CA ARG A 410 -13.12 22.19 29.34
C ARG A 410 -12.50 21.15 30.24
N MET A 411 -12.80 19.86 30.01
CA MET A 411 -12.46 18.80 30.96
C MET A 411 -11.45 17.79 30.41
N GLN A 412 -11.66 17.27 29.19
CA GLN A 412 -10.79 16.20 28.66
C GLN A 412 -9.41 16.71 28.35
N LEU A 413 -9.26 17.72 27.50
CA LEU A 413 -7.97 18.28 27.14
C LEU A 413 -7.12 18.70 28.37
N PRO A 414 -7.64 19.47 29.36
CA PRO A 414 -6.88 19.78 30.58
C PRO A 414 -6.50 18.54 31.41
N SER A 415 -7.36 17.50 31.39
CA SER A 415 -7.07 16.26 32.11
C SER A 415 -5.90 15.51 31.50
N TYR A 416 -5.85 15.41 30.17
CA TYR A 416 -4.76 14.77 29.46
C TYR A 416 -3.44 15.56 29.61
N ILE A 417 -3.48 16.89 29.49
CA ILE A 417 -2.31 17.74 29.73
C ILE A 417 -1.71 17.47 31.11
N ARG A 418 -2.55 17.34 32.15
CA ARG A 418 -2.09 17.04 33.53
C ARG A 418 -1.54 15.62 33.65
N ALA A 419 -2.19 14.66 33.02
CA ALA A 419 -1.80 13.24 33.11
C ALA A 419 -0.44 12.99 32.47
N ASP A 420 -0.18 13.56 31.30
CA ASP A 420 1.09 13.46 30.60
C ASP A 420 2.14 14.45 31.06
N LYS A 421 1.77 15.38 31.94
CA LYS A 421 2.62 16.50 32.32
C LYS A 421 3.04 17.35 31.11
N ALA A 422 2.14 17.44 30.14
CA ALA A 422 2.40 18.23 28.94
C ALA A 422 2.40 19.74 29.25
N ASP A 423 3.15 20.49 28.46
CA ASP A 423 3.28 21.93 28.65
C ASP A 423 2.15 22.70 27.97
N HIS A 424 1.59 22.12 26.90
CA HIS A 424 0.61 22.78 26.03
C HIS A 424 -0.45 21.82 25.54
N GLY A 425 -1.60 22.39 25.13
CA GLY A 425 -2.68 21.67 24.46
C GLY A 425 -3.22 22.44 23.27
N ILE A 426 -3.76 21.75 22.28
CA ILE A 426 -4.46 22.30 21.12
C ILE A 426 -5.77 21.55 20.97
N PHE A 427 -6.86 22.28 20.78
CA PHE A 427 -8.17 21.71 20.49
C PHE A 427 -8.52 21.88 19.02
N ILE A 428 -8.82 20.80 18.33
CA ILE A 428 -9.22 20.84 16.92
C ILE A 428 -10.70 20.54 16.83
N VAL A 429 -11.43 21.38 16.11
CA VAL A 429 -12.86 21.19 15.84
C VAL A 429 -13.08 20.96 14.36
N ILE A 430 -13.51 19.77 13.99
CA ILE A 430 -13.90 19.43 12.63
C ILE A 430 -15.35 19.91 12.42
N ILE A 431 -15.55 20.89 11.60
CA ILE A 431 -16.88 21.34 11.19
C ILE A 431 -17.38 20.40 10.09
N ASP A 432 -18.18 19.42 10.47
CA ASP A 432 -18.72 18.38 9.58
C ASP A 432 -20.05 18.79 8.91
N ASP A 433 -20.68 19.84 9.40
CA ASP A 433 -21.87 20.46 8.82
C ASP A 433 -21.71 21.99 8.85
N PRO A 434 -21.79 22.68 7.71
CA PRO A 434 -21.64 24.14 7.65
C PRO A 434 -22.69 24.88 8.52
N SER A 435 -23.86 24.31 8.77
CA SER A 435 -24.88 24.90 9.65
C SER A 435 -24.46 24.97 11.11
N HIS A 436 -23.52 24.13 11.53
CA HIS A 436 -22.98 24.12 12.90
C HIS A 436 -21.90 25.19 13.13
N GLU A 437 -21.25 25.70 12.10
CA GLU A 437 -20.03 26.51 12.22
C GLU A 437 -20.20 27.72 13.12
N ALA A 438 -21.19 28.55 12.86
CA ALA A 438 -21.44 29.77 13.62
C ALA A 438 -21.79 29.48 15.08
N SER A 439 -22.69 28.51 15.30
CA SER A 439 -23.14 28.12 16.65
C SER A 439 -22.00 27.54 17.48
N VAL A 440 -21.21 26.65 16.92
CA VAL A 440 -20.11 25.99 17.63
C VAL A 440 -18.99 26.99 17.97
N LYS A 441 -18.65 27.90 17.06
CA LYS A 441 -17.69 28.97 17.34
C LYS A 441 -18.17 29.86 18.49
N GLN A 442 -19.44 30.25 18.49
CA GLN A 442 -20.00 31.07 19.55
C GLN A 442 -20.01 30.35 20.91
N GLN A 443 -20.43 29.09 20.94
CA GLN A 443 -20.46 28.28 22.17
C GLN A 443 -19.07 28.11 22.79
N LEU A 444 -18.05 27.83 21.97
CA LEU A 444 -16.67 27.68 22.46
C LEU A 444 -16.07 29.02 22.88
N GLU A 445 -16.40 30.13 22.21
CA GLU A 445 -15.96 31.45 22.64
C GLU A 445 -16.59 31.89 23.96
N ASP A 446 -17.88 31.62 24.17
CA ASP A 446 -18.58 31.91 25.41
C ASP A 446 -18.05 31.01 26.55
N LEU A 447 -17.79 29.73 26.28
CA LEU A 447 -17.16 28.84 27.24
C LEU A 447 -15.75 29.32 27.62
N LYS A 448 -14.97 29.76 26.67
CA LYS A 448 -13.61 30.27 26.90
C LYS A 448 -13.62 31.50 27.79
N LYS A 449 -14.57 32.45 27.57
CA LYS A 449 -14.74 33.62 28.43
C LYS A 449 -15.14 33.20 29.85
N ASP A 450 -16.08 32.27 30.02
CA ASP A 450 -16.49 31.75 31.34
C ASP A 450 -15.29 31.12 32.08
N MET A 451 -14.44 30.37 31.36
CA MET A 451 -13.22 29.79 31.91
C MET A 451 -12.21 30.86 32.36
N GLU A 452 -11.98 31.88 31.52
CA GLU A 452 -11.09 32.99 31.83
C GLU A 452 -11.56 33.78 33.06
N GLU A 453 -12.86 34.06 33.17
CA GLU A 453 -13.46 34.73 34.33
C GLU A 453 -13.30 33.91 35.62
N LYS A 454 -13.27 32.57 35.52
CA LYS A 454 -13.03 31.67 36.64
C LYS A 454 -11.56 31.38 36.91
N GLY A 455 -10.64 31.96 36.13
CA GLY A 455 -9.19 31.71 36.25
C GLY A 455 -8.78 30.30 35.78
N GLU A 456 -9.62 29.65 35.01
CA GLU A 456 -9.28 28.36 34.40
C GLU A 456 -8.39 28.56 33.16
N ALA A 457 -7.53 27.59 32.87
CA ALA A 457 -6.67 27.66 31.70
C ALA A 457 -7.47 27.51 30.38
N THR A 458 -7.11 28.31 29.39
CA THR A 458 -7.68 28.23 28.03
C THR A 458 -6.63 27.81 27.02
N TYR A 459 -7.07 27.21 25.93
CA TYR A 459 -6.21 26.58 24.93
C TYR A 459 -6.55 27.09 23.52
N PRO A 460 -5.58 27.08 22.57
CA PRO A 460 -5.84 27.39 21.18
C PRO A 460 -6.88 26.42 20.58
N ILE A 461 -7.80 26.98 19.79
CA ILE A 461 -8.78 26.20 19.03
C ILE A 461 -8.49 26.39 17.55
N ILE A 462 -8.43 25.27 16.81
CA ILE A 462 -8.29 25.27 15.35
C ILE A 462 -9.56 24.68 14.77
N TYR A 463 -10.29 25.48 13.99
CA TYR A 463 -11.48 25.03 13.29
C TYR A 463 -11.09 24.57 11.90
N VAL A 464 -11.58 23.38 11.48
CA VAL A 464 -11.29 22.76 10.20
C VAL A 464 -12.61 22.45 9.50
N LYS A 465 -12.83 22.98 8.30
CA LYS A 465 -14.03 22.71 7.51
C LYS A 465 -13.93 21.33 6.85
N GLY A 466 -14.43 20.31 7.55
CA GLY A 466 -14.39 18.91 7.12
C GLY A 466 -15.54 18.52 6.18
N TYR A 467 -16.50 19.40 5.90
CA TYR A 467 -17.56 19.13 4.94
C TYR A 467 -17.09 19.30 3.50
N HIS A 468 -17.82 18.69 2.57
CA HIS A 468 -17.56 18.84 1.14
C HIS A 468 -17.75 20.29 0.72
N GLN A 469 -16.70 20.91 0.23
CA GLN A 469 -16.75 22.29 -0.28
C GLN A 469 -17.06 22.29 -1.77
N PRO A 470 -18.00 23.16 -2.25
CA PRO A 470 -18.28 23.24 -3.67
C PRO A 470 -17.05 23.73 -4.45
N SER A 471 -16.82 23.14 -5.61
CA SER A 471 -15.74 23.56 -6.52
C SER A 471 -16.05 24.93 -7.12
N ALA A 472 -15.03 25.74 -7.42
CA ALA A 472 -15.18 26.97 -8.18
C ALA A 472 -15.82 26.77 -9.57
N SER A 473 -15.84 25.53 -10.07
CA SER A 473 -16.59 25.15 -11.31
C SER A 473 -18.03 24.73 -11.05
N ASP A 474 -18.48 24.66 -9.78
CA ASP A 474 -19.87 24.38 -9.44
C ASP A 474 -20.72 25.62 -9.77
N PRO A 475 -21.82 25.49 -10.55
CA PRO A 475 -22.72 26.61 -10.85
C PRO A 475 -23.32 27.29 -9.63
N ASN A 476 -23.35 26.62 -8.48
CA ASN A 476 -23.85 27.14 -7.21
C ASN A 476 -22.77 27.71 -6.30
N TYR A 477 -21.53 27.80 -6.80
CA TYR A 477 -20.40 28.36 -6.02
C TYR A 477 -20.65 29.87 -5.83
N THR A 478 -20.78 30.26 -4.58
CA THR A 478 -20.78 31.67 -4.14
C THR A 478 -19.59 31.95 -3.27
N LEU A 479 -18.81 32.99 -3.61
CA LEU A 479 -17.65 33.45 -2.83
C LEU A 479 -18.05 33.91 -1.43
#